data_217227cebca86d0d4185e5b9fbbcb38f
#
_entry.id   217227cebca86d0d4185e5b9fbbcb38f
#
_cell.length_a   1.000
_cell.length_b   1.000
_cell.length_c   1.000
_cell.angle_alpha   90.00
_cell.angle_beta   90.00
_cell.angle_gamma   90.00
#
_symmetry.space_group_name_H-M   'P 1'
#
loop_
_entity.id
_entity.type
_entity.pdbx_description
1 polymer ?
#
loop_
_entity_poly.entity_id
_entity_poly.type
_entity_poly.pdbx_seq_one_letter_code
_entity_poly.pdbx_strand_id
1 'polypeptide(L)'
;KRVALAAVLLSTADLLILDEPTNHLDSAMADWLEEYLKKFRGALLMITHDRYFLDNVTNRIVELDKGKLYSYQSGYEGYLELKAEREAMAVSSEQKRQNILRTELAWIRRGAQARSTKQKGRIQRFEALSAVEAPKVDGNVEMSSISSRLGRTTVEAHHLHKAYGDRLLIDDFSYIFLKDDRIGIIGPNGS
;
A
#
# COMPACT_ATOMS: atom_id res chain seq x y z
N LYS A 1 -14.58 -7.70 -18.61
CA LYS A 1 -14.51 -6.86 -17.41
C LYS A 1 -15.19 -5.50 -17.63
N ARG A 2 -14.90 -4.71 -18.68
CA ARG A 2 -15.51 -3.38 -18.94
C ARG A 2 -17.04 -3.43 -19.01
N VAL A 3 -17.60 -4.42 -19.73
CA VAL A 3 -19.06 -4.60 -19.82
C VAL A 3 -19.67 -4.91 -18.44
N ALA A 4 -19.01 -5.72 -17.63
CA ALA A 4 -19.46 -6.02 -16.28
C ALA A 4 -19.43 -4.77 -15.39
N LEU A 5 -18.36 -3.96 -15.46
CA LEU A 5 -18.28 -2.69 -14.75
C LEU A 5 -19.42 -1.74 -15.18
N ALA A 6 -19.64 -1.57 -16.48
CA ALA A 6 -20.73 -0.74 -16.99
C ALA A 6 -22.10 -1.22 -16.48
N ALA A 7 -22.35 -2.53 -16.47
CA ALA A 7 -23.61 -3.08 -15.98
C ALA A 7 -23.81 -2.80 -14.47
N VAL A 8 -22.76 -2.87 -13.67
CA VAL A 8 -22.80 -2.55 -12.23
C VAL A 8 -23.05 -1.07 -12.01
N LEU A 9 -22.39 -0.19 -12.76
CA LEU A 9 -22.53 1.26 -12.63
C LEU A 9 -23.91 1.77 -13.09
N LEU A 10 -24.55 1.06 -14.03
CA LEU A 10 -25.92 1.37 -14.49
C LEU A 10 -27.01 0.82 -13.55
N SER A 11 -26.66 -0.02 -12.59
CA SER A 11 -27.63 -0.53 -11.61
C SER A 11 -27.96 0.54 -10.56
N THR A 12 -29.20 0.51 -10.05
CA THR A 12 -29.62 1.34 -8.92
C THR A 12 -29.19 0.65 -7.62
N ALA A 13 -27.92 0.79 -7.24
CA ALA A 13 -27.39 0.16 -6.03
C ALA A 13 -27.13 1.21 -4.94
N ASP A 14 -27.46 0.89 -3.70
CA ASP A 14 -27.12 1.72 -2.53
C ASP A 14 -25.68 1.49 -2.06
N LEU A 15 -25.07 0.36 -2.46
CA LEU A 15 -23.70 -0.02 -2.15
C LEU A 15 -23.01 -0.56 -3.40
N LEU A 16 -21.89 0.05 -3.75
CA LEU A 16 -20.97 -0.48 -4.77
C LEU A 16 -19.77 -1.14 -4.09
N ILE A 17 -19.44 -2.37 -4.53
CA ILE A 17 -18.23 -3.08 -4.13
C ILE A 17 -17.38 -3.27 -5.39
N LEU A 18 -16.21 -2.64 -5.42
CA LEU A 18 -15.31 -2.64 -6.57
C LEU A 18 -13.95 -3.22 -6.17
N ASP A 19 -13.49 -4.19 -6.96
CA ASP A 19 -12.17 -4.81 -6.79
C ASP A 19 -11.30 -4.47 -8.01
N GLU A 20 -10.25 -3.69 -7.79
CA GLU A 20 -9.33 -3.18 -8.80
C GLU A 20 -10.04 -2.61 -10.03
N PRO A 21 -10.93 -1.60 -9.88
CA PRO A 21 -11.76 -1.13 -10.97
C PRO A 21 -10.98 -0.42 -12.07
N THR A 22 -9.81 0.15 -11.77
CA THR A 22 -8.94 0.84 -12.72
C THR A 22 -8.12 -0.10 -13.58
N ASN A 23 -8.00 -1.37 -13.20
CA ASN A 23 -7.25 -2.37 -13.96
C ASN A 23 -7.82 -2.54 -15.38
N HIS A 24 -6.97 -2.39 -16.37
CA HIS A 24 -7.30 -2.48 -17.80
C HIS A 24 -8.15 -1.32 -18.35
N LEU A 25 -8.29 -0.23 -17.62
CA LEU A 25 -8.81 1.02 -18.15
C LEU A 25 -7.66 1.86 -18.74
N ASP A 26 -7.96 2.61 -19.76
CA ASP A 26 -7.07 3.70 -20.20
C ASP A 26 -7.32 4.95 -19.33
N SER A 27 -6.45 5.93 -19.45
CA SER A 27 -6.53 7.15 -18.64
C SER A 27 -7.88 7.85 -18.75
N ALA A 28 -8.43 7.96 -19.97
CA ALA A 28 -9.71 8.63 -20.20
C ALA A 28 -10.87 7.90 -19.52
N MET A 29 -10.85 6.55 -19.52
CA MET A 29 -11.87 5.76 -18.82
C MET A 29 -11.68 5.80 -17.29
N ALA A 30 -10.44 5.84 -16.80
CA ALA A 30 -10.16 5.98 -15.39
C ALA A 30 -10.65 7.35 -14.87
N ASP A 31 -10.35 8.43 -15.58
CA ASP A 31 -10.83 9.78 -15.25
C ASP A 31 -12.36 9.85 -15.24
N TRP A 32 -13.00 9.24 -16.24
CA TRP A 32 -14.48 9.17 -16.29
C TRP A 32 -15.05 8.41 -15.08
N LEU A 33 -14.43 7.27 -14.71
CA LEU A 33 -14.87 6.46 -13.57
C LEU A 33 -14.70 7.24 -12.26
N GLU A 34 -13.60 7.96 -12.10
CA GLU A 34 -13.35 8.84 -10.95
C GLU A 34 -14.44 9.87 -10.79
N GLU A 35 -14.76 10.59 -11.88
CA GLU A 35 -15.84 11.59 -11.90
C GLU A 35 -17.23 11.00 -11.61
N TYR A 36 -17.48 9.79 -12.07
CA TYR A 36 -18.72 9.08 -11.78
C TYR A 36 -18.84 8.73 -10.30
N LEU A 37 -17.77 8.14 -9.73
CA LEU A 37 -17.76 7.70 -8.32
C LEU A 37 -17.80 8.88 -7.34
N LYS A 38 -17.20 10.02 -7.68
CA LYS A 38 -17.34 11.26 -6.90
C LYS A 38 -18.79 11.75 -6.81
N LYS A 39 -19.59 11.49 -7.81
CA LYS A 39 -21.01 11.88 -7.88
C LYS A 39 -21.96 10.81 -7.35
N PHE A 40 -21.47 9.62 -7.12
CA PHE A 40 -22.26 8.50 -6.61
C PHE A 40 -22.74 8.78 -5.18
N ARG A 41 -24.06 8.62 -4.95
CA ARG A 41 -24.70 8.96 -3.67
C ARG A 41 -24.79 7.79 -2.69
N GLY A 42 -24.52 6.56 -3.15
CA GLY A 42 -24.50 5.36 -2.32
C GLY A 42 -23.20 5.17 -1.57
N ALA A 43 -23.10 4.10 -0.82
CA ALA A 43 -21.86 3.68 -0.18
C ALA A 43 -20.94 3.02 -1.20
N LEU A 44 -19.63 3.30 -1.09
CA LEU A 44 -18.58 2.70 -1.92
C LEU A 44 -17.59 1.94 -1.04
N LEU A 45 -17.42 0.65 -1.34
CA LEU A 45 -16.31 -0.16 -0.81
C LEU A 45 -15.40 -0.54 -1.99
N MET A 46 -14.15 -0.12 -1.95
CA MET A 46 -13.23 -0.31 -3.05
C MET A 46 -11.89 -0.85 -2.57
N ILE A 47 -11.33 -1.77 -3.34
CA ILE A 47 -9.96 -2.26 -3.20
C ILE A 47 -9.21 -1.84 -4.46
N THR A 48 -8.09 -1.13 -4.31
CA THR A 48 -7.22 -0.77 -5.43
C THR A 48 -5.81 -0.45 -4.96
N HIS A 49 -4.84 -0.62 -5.85
CA HIS A 49 -3.45 -0.19 -5.68
C HIS A 49 -3.18 1.21 -6.26
N ASP A 50 -4.16 1.80 -6.92
CA ASP A 50 -4.06 3.15 -7.49
C ASP A 50 -4.25 4.20 -6.39
N ARG A 51 -3.15 4.78 -5.95
CA ARG A 51 -3.11 5.75 -4.85
C ARG A 51 -3.80 7.07 -5.21
N TYR A 52 -3.65 7.52 -6.45
CA TYR A 52 -4.30 8.75 -6.92
C TYR A 52 -5.81 8.59 -6.98
N PHE A 53 -6.25 7.43 -7.44
CA PHE A 53 -7.67 7.11 -7.49
C PHE A 53 -8.27 7.02 -6.08
N LEU A 54 -7.56 6.39 -5.13
CA LEU A 54 -7.98 6.34 -3.72
C LEU A 54 -8.13 7.74 -3.13
N ASP A 55 -7.14 8.60 -3.32
CA ASP A 55 -7.14 9.94 -2.72
C ASP A 55 -8.27 10.82 -3.25
N ASN A 56 -8.59 10.67 -4.53
CA ASN A 56 -9.63 11.46 -5.18
C ASN A 56 -11.06 10.99 -4.92
N VAL A 57 -11.27 9.70 -4.67
CA VAL A 57 -12.61 9.09 -4.61
C VAL A 57 -13.04 8.74 -3.19
N THR A 58 -12.08 8.49 -2.28
CA THR A 58 -12.39 8.00 -0.94
C THR A 58 -12.22 9.06 0.14
N ASN A 59 -13.07 8.99 1.16
CA ASN A 59 -12.99 9.82 2.36
C ASN A 59 -12.57 9.04 3.62
N ARG A 60 -12.39 7.72 3.47
CA ARG A 60 -11.96 6.82 4.54
C ARG A 60 -11.13 5.69 3.96
N ILE A 61 -10.05 5.37 4.63
CA ILE A 61 -9.21 4.21 4.30
C ILE A 61 -9.30 3.19 5.42
N VAL A 62 -9.42 1.93 5.04
CA VAL A 62 -9.38 0.78 5.95
C VAL A 62 -8.17 -0.07 5.59
N GLU A 63 -7.22 -0.14 6.50
CA GLU A 63 -6.01 -0.96 6.36
C GLU A 63 -6.22 -2.31 7.04
N LEU A 64 -5.93 -3.38 6.33
CA LEU A 64 -5.81 -4.72 6.91
C LEU A 64 -4.32 -5.03 7.13
N ASP A 65 -3.89 -5.03 8.38
CA ASP A 65 -2.50 -5.29 8.76
C ASP A 65 -2.44 -6.37 9.86
N LYS A 66 -1.72 -7.45 9.60
CA LYS A 66 -1.48 -8.57 10.55
C LYS A 66 -2.76 -9.08 11.22
N GLY A 67 -3.84 -9.20 10.43
CA GLY A 67 -5.14 -9.68 10.89
C GLY A 67 -5.97 -8.66 11.70
N LYS A 68 -5.54 -7.40 11.73
CA LYS A 68 -6.28 -6.29 12.36
C LYS A 68 -6.73 -5.29 11.32
N LEU A 69 -7.89 -4.69 11.57
CA LEU A 69 -8.44 -3.62 10.75
C LEU A 69 -8.19 -2.28 11.45
N TYR A 70 -7.60 -1.34 10.71
CA TYR A 70 -7.41 0.03 11.14
C TYR A 70 -8.17 0.96 10.20
N SER A 71 -8.99 1.85 10.75
CA SER A 71 -9.81 2.78 9.98
C SER A 71 -9.30 4.20 10.16
N TYR A 72 -9.05 4.88 9.04
CA TYR A 72 -8.56 6.25 8.99
C TYR A 72 -9.59 7.12 8.26
N GLN A 73 -10.03 8.19 8.88
CA GLN A 73 -10.94 9.17 8.27
C GLN A 73 -10.13 10.23 7.50
N SER A 74 -9.50 9.81 6.42
CA SER A 74 -8.64 10.66 5.60
C SER A 74 -8.53 10.08 4.20
N GLY A 75 -8.08 10.88 3.23
CA GLY A 75 -7.54 10.43 1.95
C GLY A 75 -6.20 9.69 2.14
N TYR A 76 -5.58 9.33 1.02
CA TYR A 76 -4.38 8.49 1.05
C TYR A 76 -3.17 9.17 1.72
N GLU A 77 -2.97 10.47 1.49
CA GLU A 77 -1.87 11.22 2.12
C GLU A 77 -2.01 11.24 3.65
N GLY A 78 -3.18 11.64 4.16
CA GLY A 78 -3.42 11.65 5.61
C GLY A 78 -3.39 10.25 6.25
N TYR A 79 -3.75 9.21 5.50
CA TYR A 79 -3.58 7.83 5.93
C TYR A 79 -2.10 7.50 6.19
N LEU A 80 -1.19 7.90 5.29
CA LEU A 80 0.25 7.64 5.45
C LEU A 80 0.81 8.30 6.71
N GLU A 81 0.42 9.53 7.00
CA GLU A 81 0.83 10.24 8.21
C GLU A 81 0.32 9.54 9.48
N LEU A 82 -0.98 9.25 9.54
CA LEU A 82 -1.60 8.57 10.67
C LEU A 82 -1.06 7.15 10.89
N LYS A 83 -0.73 6.45 9.81
CA LYS A 83 -0.07 5.16 9.86
C LYS A 83 1.32 5.29 10.47
N ALA A 84 2.13 6.24 9.99
CA ALA A 84 3.47 6.49 10.53
C ALA A 84 3.44 6.84 12.03
N GLU A 85 2.50 7.67 12.45
CA GLU A 85 2.30 7.99 13.86
C GLU A 85 1.92 6.76 14.68
N ARG A 86 1.00 5.93 14.21
CA ARG A 86 0.60 4.67 14.87
C ARG A 86 1.81 3.75 15.06
N GLU A 87 2.61 3.57 14.02
CA GLU A 87 3.79 2.72 14.04
C GLU A 87 4.85 3.28 15.01
N ALA A 88 5.11 4.57 15.00
CA ALA A 88 6.02 5.23 15.93
C ALA A 88 5.56 5.08 17.39
N MET A 89 4.27 5.22 17.66
CA MET A 89 3.70 4.98 18.98
C MET A 89 3.86 3.52 19.41
N ALA A 90 3.66 2.56 18.51
CA ALA A 90 3.84 1.14 18.80
C ALA A 90 5.30 0.81 19.16
N VAL A 91 6.26 1.36 18.41
CA VAL A 91 7.70 1.20 18.70
C VAL A 91 8.07 1.83 20.04
N SER A 92 7.61 3.04 20.31
CA SER A 92 7.86 3.73 21.59
C SER A 92 7.26 2.97 22.78
N SER A 93 6.05 2.45 22.63
CA SER A 93 5.38 1.64 23.65
C SER A 93 6.14 0.34 23.94
N GLU A 94 6.61 -0.33 22.89
CA GLU A 94 7.43 -1.54 23.00
C GLU A 94 8.77 -1.26 23.71
N GLN A 95 9.43 -0.17 23.36
CA GLN A 95 10.66 0.25 24.03
C GLN A 95 10.45 0.48 25.54
N LYS A 96 9.36 1.13 25.91
CA LYS A 96 8.99 1.32 27.32
C LYS A 96 8.71 -0.02 28.01
N ARG A 97 7.97 -0.92 27.35
CA ARG A 97 7.71 -2.27 27.86
C ARG A 97 9.00 -3.04 28.12
N GLN A 98 9.93 -3.01 27.17
CA GLN A 98 11.22 -3.68 27.29
C GLN A 98 12.08 -3.13 28.44
N ASN A 99 12.08 -1.82 28.64
CA ASN A 99 12.79 -1.18 29.73
C ASN A 99 12.21 -1.61 31.10
N ILE A 100 10.88 -1.69 31.21
CA ILE A 100 10.22 -2.20 32.43
C ILE A 100 10.60 -3.65 32.65
N LEU A 101 10.52 -4.51 31.64
CA LEU A 101 10.89 -5.93 31.74
C LEU A 101 12.34 -6.13 32.19
N ARG A 102 13.28 -5.34 31.65
CA ARG A 102 14.69 -5.36 32.08
C ARG A 102 14.83 -5.03 33.57
N THR A 103 14.15 -3.97 34.00
CA THR A 103 14.21 -3.52 35.39
C THR A 103 13.62 -4.56 36.34
N GLU A 104 12.48 -5.14 35.97
CA GLU A 104 11.79 -6.16 36.76
C GLU A 104 12.60 -7.47 36.80
N LEU A 105 13.18 -7.89 35.65
CA LEU A 105 14.04 -9.05 35.60
C LEU A 105 15.30 -8.90 36.47
N ALA A 106 15.92 -7.73 36.43
CA ALA A 106 17.07 -7.43 37.30
C ALA A 106 16.69 -7.50 38.77
N TRP A 107 15.49 -7.04 39.16
CA TRP A 107 15.00 -7.14 40.52
C TRP A 107 14.71 -8.58 40.94
N ILE A 108 14.08 -9.39 40.08
CA ILE A 108 13.83 -10.82 40.31
C ILE A 108 15.12 -11.58 40.50
N ARG A 109 16.17 -11.35 39.67
CA ARG A 109 17.48 -11.99 39.75
C ARG A 109 18.28 -11.69 41.03
N ARG A 110 17.99 -10.55 41.68
CA ARG A 110 18.61 -10.20 42.98
C ARG A 110 18.03 -10.98 44.17
N GLY A 111 17.22 -12.01 43.93
CA GLY A 111 16.71 -12.90 44.97
C GLY A 111 15.52 -12.33 45.72
N ALA A 112 14.64 -11.64 45.04
CA ALA A 112 13.36 -11.19 45.58
C ALA A 112 12.54 -12.41 46.05
N GLN A 113 12.62 -12.73 47.33
CA GLN A 113 11.80 -13.79 47.93
C GLN A 113 10.37 -13.32 47.97
N ALA A 114 9.45 -14.02 47.26
CA ALA A 114 8.04 -13.69 47.11
C ALA A 114 7.26 -13.92 48.44
N ARG A 115 7.67 -13.31 49.52
CA ARG A 115 7.02 -13.48 50.88
C ARG A 115 5.91 -12.48 51.14
N SER A 116 5.76 -11.41 50.37
CA SER A 116 4.73 -10.40 50.55
C SER A 116 3.74 -10.35 49.37
N THR A 117 2.49 -9.94 49.65
CA THR A 117 1.45 -9.76 48.62
C THR A 117 1.88 -8.76 47.55
N LYS A 118 2.62 -7.72 47.90
CA LYS A 118 3.16 -6.72 46.95
C LYS A 118 4.17 -7.36 45.98
N GLN A 119 4.98 -8.32 46.44
CA GLN A 119 5.96 -9.02 45.60
C GLN A 119 5.29 -9.98 44.61
N LYS A 120 4.22 -10.71 45.05
CA LYS A 120 3.41 -11.55 44.19
C LYS A 120 2.76 -10.73 43.04
N GLY A 121 2.15 -9.60 43.33
CA GLY A 121 1.58 -8.73 42.34
C GLY A 121 2.57 -8.16 41.34
N ARG A 122 3.85 -7.94 41.77
CA ARG A 122 4.92 -7.47 40.89
C ARG A 122 5.38 -8.58 39.92
N ILE A 123 5.48 -9.81 40.40
CA ILE A 123 5.80 -10.99 39.57
C ILE A 123 4.67 -11.24 38.55
N GLN A 124 3.43 -11.22 38.97
CA GLN A 124 2.29 -11.38 38.05
C GLN A 124 2.26 -10.30 36.95
N ARG A 125 2.58 -9.06 37.29
CA ARG A 125 2.72 -7.97 36.30
C ARG A 125 3.85 -8.21 35.33
N PHE A 126 5.00 -8.71 35.79
CA PHE A 126 6.11 -9.09 34.93
C PHE A 126 5.70 -10.20 33.97
N GLU A 127 5.05 -11.26 34.45
CA GLU A 127 4.56 -12.37 33.63
C GLU A 127 3.56 -11.89 32.56
N ALA A 128 2.59 -11.05 32.96
CA ALA A 128 1.64 -10.47 32.04
C ALA A 128 2.32 -9.59 30.96
N LEU A 129 3.29 -8.77 31.32
CA LEU A 129 4.06 -7.95 30.38
C LEU A 129 4.96 -8.79 29.47
N SER A 130 5.52 -9.90 29.97
CA SER A 130 6.37 -10.80 29.16
C SER A 130 5.58 -11.64 28.18
N ALA A 131 4.30 -11.92 28.46
CA ALA A 131 3.41 -12.67 27.56
C ALA A 131 2.94 -11.87 26.34
N VAL A 132 3.10 -10.54 26.34
CA VAL A 132 2.73 -9.69 25.21
C VAL A 132 3.76 -9.87 24.08
N GLU A 133 3.31 -10.26 22.90
CA GLU A 133 4.17 -10.34 21.71
C GLU A 133 4.64 -8.94 21.29
N ALA A 134 5.92 -8.85 20.95
CA ALA A 134 6.48 -7.61 20.40
C ALA A 134 5.88 -7.31 19.02
N PRO A 135 5.64 -6.03 18.69
CA PRO A 135 5.22 -5.65 17.35
C PRO A 135 6.26 -6.12 16.33
N LYS A 136 5.82 -6.84 15.30
CA LYS A 136 6.69 -7.22 14.19
C LYS A 136 6.95 -5.97 13.34
N VAL A 137 8.15 -5.47 13.36
CA VAL A 137 8.61 -4.40 12.47
C VAL A 137 8.94 -5.04 11.13
N ASP A 138 8.29 -4.59 10.06
CA ASP A 138 8.61 -5.04 8.72
C ASP A 138 9.99 -4.52 8.35
N GLY A 139 10.90 -5.44 8.01
CA GLY A 139 12.25 -5.08 7.57
C GLY A 139 12.21 -4.40 6.21
N ASN A 140 13.02 -3.37 6.02
CA ASN A 140 13.24 -2.79 4.71
C ASN A 140 13.88 -3.84 3.80
N VAL A 141 13.23 -4.16 2.69
CA VAL A 141 13.83 -4.98 1.64
C VAL A 141 14.77 -4.07 0.85
N GLU A 142 16.06 -4.13 1.16
CA GLU A 142 17.07 -3.49 0.32
C GLU A 142 17.26 -4.33 -0.96
N MET A 143 16.70 -3.85 -2.05
CA MET A 143 16.95 -4.41 -3.37
C MET A 143 18.19 -3.75 -3.96
N SER A 144 19.35 -4.39 -3.85
CA SER A 144 20.54 -3.98 -4.58
C SER A 144 20.50 -4.62 -5.97
N SER A 145 20.39 -3.82 -7.02
CA SER A 145 20.58 -4.28 -8.39
C SER A 145 22.07 -4.32 -8.71
N ILE A 146 22.57 -5.49 -9.10
CA ILE A 146 23.93 -5.61 -9.63
C ILE A 146 23.91 -4.95 -11.02
N SER A 147 24.57 -3.80 -11.16
CA SER A 147 24.71 -3.16 -12.47
C SER A 147 25.63 -3.98 -13.35
N SER A 148 25.10 -4.69 -14.32
CA SER A 148 25.90 -5.25 -15.41
C SER A 148 26.37 -4.13 -16.35
N ARG A 149 27.62 -4.21 -16.83
CA ARG A 149 28.12 -3.31 -17.87
C ARG A 149 27.44 -3.59 -19.20
N LEU A 150 26.32 -2.94 -19.46
CA LEU A 150 25.74 -2.80 -20.79
C LEU A 150 26.52 -1.73 -21.57
N GLY A 151 26.72 -1.96 -22.88
CA GLY A 151 27.36 -0.98 -23.77
C GLY A 151 26.64 0.38 -23.78
N ARG A 152 27.20 1.36 -24.46
CA ARG A 152 26.69 2.75 -24.53
C ARG A 152 25.28 2.84 -25.14
N THR A 153 24.97 2.02 -26.13
CA THR A 153 23.67 1.88 -26.80
C THR A 153 23.14 0.47 -26.56
N THR A 154 21.89 0.37 -26.14
CA THR A 154 21.26 -0.92 -25.80
C THR A 154 20.33 -1.42 -26.89
N VAL A 155 19.49 -0.53 -27.42
CA VAL A 155 18.54 -0.81 -28.51
C VAL A 155 18.42 0.43 -29.38
N GLU A 156 18.40 0.23 -30.71
CA GLU A 156 18.12 1.28 -31.68
C GLU A 156 16.88 0.89 -32.48
N ALA A 157 15.95 1.80 -32.56
CA ALA A 157 14.79 1.71 -33.45
C ALA A 157 14.98 2.67 -34.60
N HIS A 158 14.90 2.18 -35.83
CA HIS A 158 15.03 2.99 -37.04
C HIS A 158 13.80 2.85 -37.90
N HIS A 159 13.10 3.92 -38.19
CA HIS A 159 11.95 3.96 -39.08
C HIS A 159 10.94 2.84 -38.79
N LEU A 160 10.60 2.66 -37.53
CA LEU A 160 9.69 1.60 -37.09
C LEU A 160 8.25 1.95 -37.49
N HIS A 161 7.65 1.07 -38.29
CA HIS A 161 6.26 1.14 -38.69
C HIS A 161 5.51 -0.09 -38.18
N LYS A 162 4.34 0.08 -37.62
CA LYS A 162 3.46 -1.03 -37.21
C LYS A 162 2.01 -0.71 -37.43
N ALA A 163 1.32 -1.58 -38.14
CA ALA A 163 -0.12 -1.53 -38.33
C ALA A 163 -0.76 -2.89 -38.05
N TYR A 164 -2.03 -2.88 -37.65
CA TYR A 164 -2.90 -4.04 -37.55
C TYR A 164 -4.15 -3.80 -38.39
N GLY A 165 -4.27 -4.51 -39.52
CA GLY A 165 -5.28 -4.22 -40.53
C GLY A 165 -5.13 -2.78 -41.03
N ASP A 166 -6.20 -2.02 -41.03
CA ASP A 166 -6.22 -0.63 -41.49
C ASP A 166 -5.79 0.37 -40.38
N ARG A 167 -5.47 -0.11 -39.19
CA ARG A 167 -5.10 0.76 -38.06
C ARG A 167 -3.58 0.87 -37.97
N LEU A 168 -3.05 2.05 -38.30
CA LEU A 168 -1.65 2.41 -38.09
C LEU A 168 -1.44 2.72 -36.60
N LEU A 169 -0.50 2.04 -35.95
CA LEU A 169 -0.16 2.24 -34.54
C LEU A 169 1.12 3.03 -34.35
N ILE A 170 2.13 2.72 -35.16
CA ILE A 170 3.43 3.39 -35.13
C ILE A 170 3.76 3.80 -36.54
N ASP A 171 4.06 5.07 -36.73
CA ASP A 171 4.43 5.66 -38.02
C ASP A 171 5.79 6.32 -37.91
N ASP A 172 6.78 5.77 -38.60
CA ASP A 172 8.15 6.30 -38.73
C ASP A 172 8.83 6.65 -37.41
N PHE A 173 8.73 5.75 -36.41
CA PHE A 173 9.36 5.95 -35.11
C PHE A 173 10.85 5.59 -35.15
N SER A 174 11.70 6.56 -34.82
CA SER A 174 13.16 6.34 -34.70
C SER A 174 13.62 6.83 -33.33
N TYR A 175 14.30 5.97 -32.58
CA TYR A 175 14.82 6.30 -31.26
C TYR A 175 16.01 5.40 -30.89
N ILE A 176 17.00 5.99 -30.19
CA ILE A 176 18.15 5.27 -29.64
C ILE A 176 17.98 5.19 -28.13
N PHE A 177 17.75 3.99 -27.62
CA PHE A 177 17.62 3.76 -26.18
C PHE A 177 19.00 3.73 -25.53
N LEU A 178 19.25 4.64 -24.63
CA LEU A 178 20.50 4.72 -23.88
C LEU A 178 20.38 3.95 -22.56
N LYS A 179 21.54 3.65 -21.95
CA LYS A 179 21.62 2.86 -20.72
C LYS A 179 20.80 3.42 -19.55
N ASP A 180 20.73 4.74 -19.45
CA ASP A 180 20.10 5.45 -18.33
C ASP A 180 18.68 5.98 -18.66
N ASP A 181 18.17 5.67 -19.86
CA ASP A 181 16.84 6.10 -20.28
C ASP A 181 15.76 5.37 -19.48
N ARG A 182 14.74 6.12 -19.09
CA ARG A 182 13.51 5.63 -18.50
C ARG A 182 12.34 6.16 -19.31
N ILE A 183 11.78 5.31 -20.16
CA ILE A 183 10.77 5.70 -21.15
C ILE A 183 9.43 5.10 -20.77
N GLY A 184 8.42 5.97 -20.65
CA GLY A 184 7.03 5.58 -20.53
C GLY A 184 6.32 5.62 -21.88
N ILE A 185 5.59 4.56 -22.21
CA ILE A 185 4.75 4.51 -23.42
C ILE A 185 3.31 4.63 -22.96
N ILE A 186 2.60 5.62 -23.48
CA ILE A 186 1.17 5.86 -23.18
C ILE A 186 0.37 5.84 -24.46
N GLY A 187 -0.85 5.32 -24.37
CA GLY A 187 -1.77 5.24 -25.50
C GLY A 187 -3.13 4.69 -25.09
N PRO A 188 -4.14 4.81 -25.95
CA PRO A 188 -5.44 4.19 -25.74
C PRO A 188 -5.34 2.67 -25.62
N ASN A 189 -6.27 2.05 -24.91
CA ASN A 189 -6.32 0.60 -24.80
C ASN A 189 -6.52 -0.07 -26.17
N GLY A 190 -5.65 -1.00 -26.50
CA GLY A 190 -5.64 -1.72 -27.78
C GLY A 190 -4.90 -0.97 -28.90
N SER A 191 -4.05 -0.01 -28.55
CA SER A 191 -3.05 0.53 -29.48
C SER A 191 -1.80 -0.34 -29.57
#